data_7a1b8ad14d00595c30bd7c4b09bee65e
#
_entry.id   7a1b8ad14d00595c30bd7c4b09bee65e
#
_cell.length_a   1.000
_cell.length_b   1.000
_cell.length_c   1.000
_cell.angle_alpha   90.00
_cell.angle_beta   90.00
_cell.angle_gamma   90.00
#
_symmetry.space_group_name_H-M   'P 1'
#
loop_
_entity.id
_entity.type
_entity.pdbx_description
1 polymer ?
#
loop_
_entity_poly.entity_id
_entity_poly.type
_entity_poly.pdbx_seq_one_letter_code
_entity_poly.pdbx_strand_id
1 'polypeptide(L)'
;VVTVDNGIAAKNEVEILKERGIDVVITDHHEPADLVPVGVPVVDPKCDDNPSSILAGAGVALKVVQAVGSRFGKPNLWRELIDLATLGTVADLMPMRSQNRALVGTGVRMINENPRPCIAALLGASGFADKPVSSSSLSFTIIPRLNAAGRMGNAQLALDLLLCDDFAEATHLSNELENVNTQRRTIEAELAEVASEQAERIFKGQRALVVAGEGWHEG
;
A
#
# COMPACT_ATOMS: atom_id res chain seq x y z
N VAL A 1 -2.60 -20.77 3.41
CA VAL A 1 -2.18 -19.47 2.86
C VAL A 1 -3.32 -18.47 3.00
N VAL A 2 -3.02 -17.23 3.40
CA VAL A 2 -3.96 -16.11 3.32
C VAL A 2 -3.34 -15.06 2.42
N THR A 3 -4.02 -14.68 1.35
CA THR A 3 -3.57 -13.57 0.52
C THR A 3 -4.09 -12.25 1.08
N VAL A 4 -3.38 -11.17 0.87
CA VAL A 4 -3.79 -9.82 1.24
C VAL A 4 -3.49 -8.89 0.08
N ASP A 5 -4.49 -8.13 -0.37
CA ASP A 5 -4.37 -7.18 -1.48
C ASP A 5 -4.02 -7.86 -2.82
N ASN A 6 -4.37 -9.14 -2.95
CA ASN A 6 -4.06 -9.92 -4.13
C ASN A 6 -4.82 -11.27 -4.09
N GLY A 7 -4.92 -11.93 -5.24
CA GLY A 7 -5.41 -13.30 -5.34
C GLY A 7 -6.75 -13.46 -6.07
N ILE A 8 -7.50 -12.38 -6.29
CA ILE A 8 -8.83 -12.47 -6.97
C ILE A 8 -8.71 -13.03 -8.40
N ALA A 9 -7.57 -12.88 -9.05
CA ALA A 9 -7.30 -13.41 -10.37
C ALA A 9 -6.35 -14.64 -10.39
N ALA A 10 -6.00 -15.20 -9.23
CA ALA A 10 -5.00 -16.26 -9.07
C ALA A 10 -5.60 -17.68 -9.12
N LYS A 11 -6.50 -17.95 -10.06
CA LYS A 11 -7.19 -19.23 -10.17
C LYS A 11 -6.23 -20.42 -10.30
N ASN A 12 -5.21 -20.30 -11.15
CA ASN A 12 -4.27 -21.40 -11.43
C ASN A 12 -3.38 -21.67 -10.20
N GLU A 13 -2.90 -20.62 -9.53
CA GLU A 13 -2.07 -20.72 -8.33
C GLU A 13 -2.83 -21.35 -7.17
N VAL A 14 -4.10 -20.99 -7.02
CA VAL A 14 -4.99 -21.59 -6.03
C VAL A 14 -5.24 -23.06 -6.30
N GLU A 15 -5.44 -23.47 -7.55
CA GLU A 15 -5.58 -24.87 -7.92
C GLU A 15 -4.32 -25.69 -7.56
N ILE A 16 -3.13 -25.18 -7.87
CA ILE A 16 -1.85 -25.80 -7.48
C ILE A 16 -1.72 -25.96 -5.96
N LEU A 17 -2.12 -24.94 -5.20
CA LEU A 17 -2.09 -25.01 -3.72
C LEU A 17 -3.06 -26.07 -3.19
N LYS A 18 -4.27 -26.12 -3.73
CA LYS A 18 -5.28 -27.14 -3.37
C LYS A 18 -4.81 -28.57 -3.68
N GLU A 19 -4.21 -28.81 -4.82
CA GLU A 19 -3.62 -30.11 -5.20
C GLU A 19 -2.53 -30.56 -4.23
N ARG A 20 -1.84 -29.59 -3.60
CA ARG A 20 -0.84 -29.85 -2.56
C ARG A 20 -1.42 -29.96 -1.14
N GLY A 21 -2.75 -29.92 -1.00
CA GLY A 21 -3.42 -29.99 0.30
C GLY A 21 -3.25 -28.74 1.16
N ILE A 22 -2.97 -27.59 0.54
CA ILE A 22 -2.79 -26.32 1.24
C ILE A 22 -4.10 -25.52 1.22
N ASP A 23 -4.63 -25.20 2.40
CA ASP A 23 -5.78 -24.33 2.54
C ASP A 23 -5.46 -22.91 2.11
N VAL A 24 -6.38 -22.28 1.37
CA VAL A 24 -6.23 -20.92 0.86
C VAL A 24 -7.44 -20.08 1.24
N VAL A 25 -7.19 -18.87 1.71
CA VAL A 25 -8.19 -17.81 1.88
C VAL A 25 -7.71 -16.59 1.11
N ILE A 26 -8.54 -16.06 0.24
CA ILE A 26 -8.24 -14.87 -0.55
C ILE A 26 -8.86 -13.66 0.14
N THR A 27 -8.05 -12.59 0.35
CA THR A 27 -8.56 -11.29 0.71
C THR A 27 -8.01 -10.25 -0.27
N ASP A 28 -8.91 -9.61 -1.01
CA ASP A 28 -8.54 -8.71 -2.10
C ASP A 28 -9.58 -7.58 -2.24
N HIS A 29 -9.31 -6.62 -3.12
CA HIS A 29 -10.18 -5.50 -3.43
C HIS A 29 -10.14 -5.09 -4.92
N HIS A 30 -9.40 -5.83 -5.74
CA HIS A 30 -9.31 -5.59 -7.17
C HIS A 30 -10.60 -6.02 -7.89
N GLU A 31 -10.80 -5.51 -9.12
CA GLU A 31 -11.96 -5.91 -9.92
C GLU A 31 -11.89 -7.41 -10.22
N PRO A 32 -12.95 -8.18 -9.89
CA PRO A 32 -13.00 -9.59 -10.24
C PRO A 32 -13.05 -9.74 -11.76
N ALA A 33 -12.24 -10.67 -12.27
CA ALA A 33 -12.19 -11.05 -13.68
C ALA A 33 -12.62 -12.51 -13.84
N ASP A 34 -12.54 -13.04 -15.06
CA ASP A 34 -12.94 -14.42 -15.38
C ASP A 34 -12.08 -15.50 -14.65
N LEU A 35 -11.00 -15.09 -14.00
CA LEU A 35 -10.03 -15.96 -13.31
C LEU A 35 -10.25 -16.05 -11.80
N VAL A 36 -11.43 -15.67 -11.29
CA VAL A 36 -11.75 -15.78 -9.87
C VAL A 36 -11.62 -17.23 -9.39
N PRO A 37 -10.83 -17.49 -8.34
CA PRO A 37 -10.68 -18.83 -7.79
C PRO A 37 -11.99 -19.38 -7.21
N VAL A 38 -12.21 -20.68 -7.41
CA VAL A 38 -13.41 -21.37 -6.91
C VAL A 38 -13.06 -22.44 -5.88
N GLY A 39 -14.00 -22.71 -4.96
CA GLY A 39 -13.84 -23.73 -3.94
C GLY A 39 -12.86 -23.35 -2.81
N VAL A 40 -12.60 -22.07 -2.64
CA VAL A 40 -11.87 -21.46 -1.50
C VAL A 40 -12.63 -20.24 -1.00
N PRO A 41 -12.52 -19.86 0.28
CA PRO A 41 -13.08 -18.60 0.76
C PRO A 41 -12.44 -17.40 0.05
N VAL A 42 -13.30 -16.50 -0.46
CA VAL A 42 -12.89 -15.22 -1.08
C VAL A 42 -13.57 -14.10 -0.33
N VAL A 43 -12.81 -13.13 0.13
CA VAL A 43 -13.26 -11.89 0.76
C VAL A 43 -12.82 -10.74 -0.14
N ASP A 44 -13.67 -10.39 -1.08
CA ASP A 44 -13.49 -9.22 -1.93
C ASP A 44 -14.83 -8.48 -2.03
N PRO A 45 -14.89 -7.23 -1.53
CA PRO A 45 -16.15 -6.47 -1.51
C PRO A 45 -16.63 -6.04 -2.90
N LYS A 46 -15.87 -6.26 -3.96
CA LYS A 46 -16.29 -6.02 -5.35
C LYS A 46 -16.94 -7.22 -6.03
N CYS A 47 -16.87 -8.40 -5.41
CA CYS A 47 -17.58 -9.58 -5.91
C CYS A 47 -19.10 -9.47 -5.81
N ASP A 48 -19.60 -8.60 -4.92
CA ASP A 48 -21.02 -8.35 -4.66
C ASP A 48 -21.32 -6.85 -4.70
N ASP A 49 -22.59 -6.48 -4.80
CA ASP A 49 -23.04 -5.09 -4.63
C ASP A 49 -22.93 -4.70 -3.15
N ASN A 50 -21.76 -4.28 -2.75
CA ASN A 50 -21.37 -4.06 -1.37
C ASN A 50 -20.92 -2.62 -1.12
N PRO A 51 -21.46 -1.92 -0.09
CA PRO A 51 -21.01 -0.58 0.27
C PRO A 51 -19.51 -0.50 0.64
N SER A 52 -18.85 -1.63 0.93
CA SER A 52 -17.43 -1.73 1.21
C SER A 52 -16.54 -1.85 -0.05
N SER A 53 -17.13 -1.88 -1.26
CA SER A 53 -16.40 -1.97 -2.54
C SER A 53 -15.37 -0.85 -2.77
N ILE A 54 -15.41 0.19 -1.94
CA ILE A 54 -14.46 1.30 -1.95
C ILE A 54 -13.24 1.07 -1.05
N LEU A 55 -13.13 -0.04 -0.31
CA LEU A 55 -11.99 -0.31 0.56
C LEU A 55 -10.74 -0.66 -0.26
N ALA A 56 -9.58 -0.20 0.20
CA ALA A 56 -8.28 -0.73 -0.22
C ALA A 56 -8.04 -2.12 0.36
N GLY A 57 -7.07 -2.87 -0.14
CA GLY A 57 -6.67 -4.16 0.42
C GLY A 57 -6.35 -4.09 1.92
N ALA A 58 -5.67 -3.04 2.38
CA ALA A 58 -5.44 -2.79 3.80
C ALA A 58 -6.74 -2.58 4.61
N GLY A 59 -7.77 -1.96 4.01
CA GLY A 59 -9.09 -1.81 4.61
C GLY A 59 -9.84 -3.14 4.70
N VAL A 60 -9.73 -4.00 3.69
CA VAL A 60 -10.26 -5.37 3.71
C VAL A 60 -9.57 -6.19 4.79
N ALA A 61 -8.23 -6.14 4.86
CA ALA A 61 -7.45 -6.81 5.90
C ALA A 61 -7.88 -6.36 7.31
N LEU A 62 -8.13 -5.07 7.52
CA LEU A 62 -8.63 -4.55 8.80
C LEU A 62 -10.00 -5.15 9.16
N LYS A 63 -10.89 -5.34 8.19
CA LYS A 63 -12.19 -6.02 8.41
C LYS A 63 -12.02 -7.49 8.78
N VAL A 64 -11.08 -8.18 8.17
CA VAL A 64 -10.73 -9.55 8.52
C VAL A 64 -10.20 -9.62 9.96
N VAL A 65 -9.28 -8.72 10.34
CA VAL A 65 -8.79 -8.62 11.72
C VAL A 65 -9.92 -8.36 12.70
N GLN A 66 -10.88 -7.49 12.36
CA GLN A 66 -12.04 -7.23 13.20
C GLN A 66 -12.90 -8.48 13.42
N ALA A 67 -13.18 -9.24 12.36
CA ALA A 67 -14.00 -10.45 12.43
C ALA A 67 -13.29 -11.58 13.20
N VAL A 68 -12.01 -11.82 12.87
CA VAL A 68 -11.20 -12.88 13.50
C VAL A 68 -10.88 -12.53 14.95
N GLY A 69 -10.48 -11.29 15.23
CA GLY A 69 -10.16 -10.81 16.57
C GLY A 69 -11.33 -10.99 17.55
N SER A 70 -12.55 -10.74 17.09
CA SER A 70 -13.76 -10.96 17.90
C SER A 70 -13.91 -12.41 18.32
N ARG A 71 -13.57 -13.37 17.47
CA ARG A 71 -13.63 -14.81 17.78
C ARG A 71 -12.51 -15.30 18.71
N PHE A 72 -11.37 -14.62 18.70
CA PHE A 72 -10.20 -14.94 19.52
C PHE A 72 -10.08 -14.07 20.80
N GLY A 73 -11.17 -13.46 21.25
CA GLY A 73 -11.19 -12.67 22.49
C GLY A 73 -10.47 -11.31 22.40
N LYS A 74 -10.17 -10.86 21.20
CA LYS A 74 -9.51 -9.56 20.93
C LYS A 74 -10.41 -8.64 20.07
N PRO A 75 -11.64 -8.28 20.51
CA PRO A 75 -12.63 -7.58 19.68
C PRO A 75 -12.22 -6.16 19.27
N ASN A 76 -11.22 -5.58 19.94
CA ASN A 76 -10.75 -4.22 19.69
C ASN A 76 -9.39 -4.15 18.97
N LEU A 77 -8.74 -5.28 18.66
CA LEU A 77 -7.42 -5.32 18.02
C LEU A 77 -7.36 -4.47 16.73
N TRP A 78 -8.42 -4.52 15.91
CA TRP A 78 -8.50 -3.75 14.67
C TRP A 78 -8.35 -2.23 14.88
N ARG A 79 -8.71 -1.72 16.08
CA ARG A 79 -8.61 -0.28 16.39
C ARG A 79 -7.16 0.18 16.49
N GLU A 80 -6.28 -0.72 16.94
CA GLU A 80 -4.84 -0.48 17.06
C GLU A 80 -4.13 -0.43 15.70
N LEU A 81 -4.81 -0.89 14.63
CA LEU A 81 -4.27 -0.99 13.27
C LEU A 81 -4.89 0.02 12.28
N ILE A 82 -5.73 0.93 12.77
CA ILE A 82 -6.42 1.93 11.93
C ILE A 82 -5.41 2.84 11.21
N ASP A 83 -4.33 3.22 11.87
CA ASP A 83 -3.27 4.06 11.30
C ASP A 83 -2.58 3.38 10.10
N LEU A 84 -2.26 2.08 10.20
CA LEU A 84 -1.69 1.31 9.09
C LEU A 84 -2.69 1.17 7.94
N ALA A 85 -3.95 0.85 8.24
CA ALA A 85 -5.00 0.79 7.22
C ALA A 85 -5.26 2.16 6.57
N THR A 86 -5.04 3.25 7.31
CA THR A 86 -5.08 4.62 6.77
C THR A 86 -3.97 4.84 5.75
N LEU A 87 -2.75 4.43 6.04
CA LEU A 87 -1.63 4.55 5.09
C LEU A 87 -1.95 3.80 3.79
N GLY A 88 -2.41 2.53 3.86
CA GLY A 88 -2.78 1.76 2.69
C GLY A 88 -3.95 2.37 1.90
N THR A 89 -5.00 2.85 2.60
CA THR A 89 -6.17 3.49 1.96
C THR A 89 -5.79 4.77 1.20
N VAL A 90 -4.88 5.56 1.76
CA VAL A 90 -4.40 6.80 1.12
C VAL A 90 -3.40 6.48 -0.01
N ALA A 91 -2.54 5.47 0.18
CA ALA A 91 -1.56 5.04 -0.82
C ALA A 91 -2.23 4.55 -2.11
N ASP A 92 -3.33 3.83 -1.97
CA ASP A 92 -4.09 3.25 -3.07
C ASP A 92 -5.12 4.23 -3.68
N LEU A 93 -5.07 5.50 -3.30
CA LEU A 93 -5.91 6.59 -3.84
C LEU A 93 -7.42 6.30 -3.76
N MET A 94 -7.86 5.54 -2.76
CA MET A 94 -9.26 5.13 -2.63
C MET A 94 -10.20 6.32 -2.39
N PRO A 95 -11.47 6.24 -2.83
CA PRO A 95 -12.44 7.31 -2.64
C PRO A 95 -12.63 7.68 -1.17
N MET A 96 -12.41 8.96 -0.80
CA MET A 96 -12.53 9.48 0.58
C MET A 96 -13.98 9.76 0.98
N ARG A 97 -14.84 8.75 0.91
CA ARG A 97 -16.26 8.78 1.29
C ARG A 97 -16.61 7.60 2.20
N SER A 98 -17.79 7.64 2.81
CA SER A 98 -18.31 6.55 3.63
C SER A 98 -17.29 6.00 4.64
N GLN A 99 -17.00 4.70 4.61
CA GLN A 99 -16.10 4.03 5.53
C GLN A 99 -14.66 4.55 5.42
N ASN A 100 -14.15 4.82 4.22
CA ASN A 100 -12.79 5.33 4.03
C ASN A 100 -12.60 6.69 4.69
N ARG A 101 -13.59 7.59 4.60
CA ARG A 101 -13.53 8.88 5.27
C ARG A 101 -13.43 8.74 6.79
N ALA A 102 -14.21 7.84 7.38
CA ALA A 102 -14.18 7.57 8.82
C ALA A 102 -12.86 6.92 9.25
N LEU A 103 -12.39 5.92 8.49
CA LEU A 103 -11.14 5.22 8.69
C LEU A 103 -9.96 6.21 8.67
N VAL A 104 -9.80 6.93 7.57
CA VAL A 104 -8.69 7.87 7.36
C VAL A 104 -8.74 9.03 8.35
N GLY A 105 -9.93 9.58 8.64
CA GLY A 105 -10.08 10.63 9.65
C GLY A 105 -9.66 10.17 11.05
N THR A 106 -9.96 8.91 11.42
CA THR A 106 -9.54 8.33 12.70
C THR A 106 -8.03 8.07 12.71
N GLY A 107 -7.47 7.47 11.66
CA GLY A 107 -6.04 7.15 11.62
C GLY A 107 -5.15 8.39 11.55
N VAL A 108 -5.55 9.43 10.81
CA VAL A 108 -4.84 10.72 10.80
C VAL A 108 -4.81 11.34 12.20
N ARG A 109 -5.92 11.27 12.94
CA ARG A 109 -5.96 11.73 14.33
C ARG A 109 -5.01 10.91 15.21
N MET A 110 -5.03 9.57 15.13
CA MET A 110 -4.12 8.70 15.87
C MET A 110 -2.65 9.04 15.57
N ILE A 111 -2.30 9.24 14.32
CA ILE A 111 -0.94 9.63 13.89
C ILE A 111 -0.52 10.97 14.49
N ASN A 112 -1.43 11.94 14.57
CA ASN A 112 -1.12 13.25 15.14
C ASN A 112 -1.05 13.25 16.67
N GLU A 113 -1.84 12.43 17.36
CA GLU A 113 -1.92 12.41 18.83
C GLU A 113 -0.87 11.47 19.44
N ASN A 114 -0.69 10.29 18.88
CA ASN A 114 0.23 9.27 19.41
C ASN A 114 0.66 8.29 18.30
N PRO A 115 1.58 8.71 17.42
CA PRO A 115 2.06 7.85 16.34
C PRO A 115 2.83 6.65 16.91
N ARG A 116 2.64 5.48 16.28
CA ARG A 116 3.48 4.33 16.59
C ARG A 116 4.95 4.59 16.22
N PRO A 117 5.93 3.87 16.79
CA PRO A 117 7.36 4.14 16.59
C PRO A 117 7.76 4.24 15.11
N CYS A 118 7.30 3.32 14.26
CA CYS A 118 7.63 3.34 12.84
C CYS A 118 7.08 4.58 12.11
N ILE A 119 5.87 5.02 12.43
CA ILE A 119 5.28 6.22 11.82
C ILE A 119 5.98 7.48 12.33
N ALA A 120 6.29 7.56 13.64
CA ALA A 120 7.03 8.67 14.21
C ALA A 120 8.43 8.81 13.57
N ALA A 121 9.12 7.69 13.37
CA ALA A 121 10.43 7.66 12.71
C ALA A 121 10.33 8.10 11.24
N LEU A 122 9.33 7.65 10.49
CA LEU A 122 9.08 8.09 9.12
C LEU A 122 8.75 9.59 9.02
N LEU A 123 7.96 10.11 9.95
CA LEU A 123 7.69 11.55 10.04
C LEU A 123 8.98 12.33 10.30
N GLY A 124 9.84 11.83 11.18
CA GLY A 124 11.17 12.41 11.44
C GLY A 124 12.03 12.44 10.19
N ALA A 125 12.22 11.31 9.53
CA ALA A 125 13.02 11.18 8.30
C ALA A 125 12.48 12.06 7.16
N SER A 126 11.16 12.33 7.13
CA SER A 126 10.53 13.16 6.11
C SER A 126 10.49 14.66 6.43
N GLY A 127 11.02 15.10 7.58
CA GLY A 127 10.96 16.50 8.04
C GLY A 127 9.58 16.97 8.50
N PHE A 128 8.75 16.04 8.97
CA PHE A 128 7.38 16.28 9.48
C PHE A 128 7.22 15.97 10.97
N ALA A 129 8.30 15.77 11.73
CA ALA A 129 8.24 15.40 13.16
C ALA A 129 7.33 16.34 13.99
N ASP A 130 7.44 17.64 13.73
CA ASP A 130 6.75 18.69 14.51
C ASP A 130 5.58 19.33 13.74
N LYS A 131 5.09 18.67 12.69
CA LYS A 131 4.03 19.22 11.84
C LYS A 131 2.78 18.33 11.88
N PRO A 132 1.59 18.92 11.95
CA PRO A 132 0.38 18.12 11.84
C PRO A 132 0.27 17.52 10.44
N VAL A 133 -0.03 16.22 10.39
CA VAL A 133 -0.26 15.51 9.15
C VAL A 133 -1.73 15.49 8.78
N SER A 134 -2.00 15.49 7.47
CA SER A 134 -3.29 15.26 6.84
C SER A 134 -3.18 14.07 5.90
N SER A 135 -4.31 13.58 5.38
CA SER A 135 -4.29 12.56 4.31
C SER A 135 -3.45 13.02 3.11
N SER A 136 -3.55 14.29 2.73
CA SER A 136 -2.75 14.86 1.64
C SER A 136 -1.26 14.88 1.98
N SER A 137 -0.87 15.32 3.19
CA SER A 137 0.56 15.30 3.55
C SER A 137 1.12 13.87 3.61
N LEU A 138 0.36 12.87 4.08
CA LEU A 138 0.77 11.46 4.07
C LEU A 138 1.09 10.97 2.66
N SER A 139 0.30 11.37 1.66
CA SER A 139 0.52 10.99 0.25
C SER A 139 1.87 11.45 -0.31
N PHE A 140 2.42 12.55 0.22
CA PHE A 140 3.68 13.14 -0.28
C PHE A 140 4.86 12.96 0.67
N THR A 141 4.64 12.44 1.88
CA THR A 141 5.69 12.22 2.89
C THR A 141 5.98 10.74 3.12
N ILE A 142 5.17 10.07 3.92
CA ILE A 142 5.38 8.68 4.34
C ILE A 142 5.20 7.69 3.17
N ILE A 143 4.10 7.80 2.44
CA ILE A 143 3.69 6.83 1.44
C ILE A 143 4.72 6.66 0.31
N PRO A 144 5.32 7.71 -0.26
CA PRO A 144 6.33 7.55 -1.30
C PRO A 144 7.58 6.76 -0.83
N ARG A 145 7.94 6.87 0.45
CA ARG A 145 9.07 6.15 1.05
C ARG A 145 8.77 4.66 1.16
N LEU A 146 7.60 4.32 1.67
CA LEU A 146 7.14 2.92 1.75
C LEU A 146 7.05 2.28 0.36
N ASN A 147 6.46 3.00 -0.60
CA ASN A 147 6.32 2.51 -1.97
C ASN A 147 7.68 2.36 -2.67
N ALA A 148 8.65 3.24 -2.37
CA ALA A 148 9.99 3.15 -2.96
C ALA A 148 10.67 1.81 -2.66
N ALA A 149 10.49 1.24 -1.47
CA ALA A 149 11.05 -0.07 -1.13
C ALA A 149 10.58 -1.17 -2.07
N GLY A 150 9.26 -1.24 -2.33
CA GLY A 150 8.70 -2.22 -3.29
C GLY A 150 9.19 -2.00 -4.72
N ARG A 151 9.19 -0.75 -5.20
CA ARG A 151 9.65 -0.37 -6.54
C ARG A 151 11.14 -0.64 -6.77
N MET A 152 11.97 -0.53 -5.76
CA MET A 152 13.40 -0.81 -5.80
C MET A 152 13.75 -2.27 -5.45
N GLY A 153 12.76 -3.16 -5.38
CA GLY A 153 12.95 -4.60 -5.15
C GLY A 153 13.28 -4.99 -3.70
N ASN A 154 13.06 -4.12 -2.73
CA ASN A 154 13.31 -4.38 -1.31
C ASN A 154 12.07 -4.10 -0.43
N ALA A 155 10.93 -4.69 -0.78
CA ALA A 155 9.69 -4.52 -0.01
C ALA A 155 9.81 -4.97 1.45
N GLN A 156 10.75 -5.90 1.75
CA GLN A 156 10.99 -6.40 3.09
C GLN A 156 11.41 -5.27 4.06
N LEU A 157 12.21 -4.31 3.60
CA LEU A 157 12.62 -3.16 4.41
C LEU A 157 11.42 -2.34 4.92
N ALA A 158 10.42 -2.11 4.07
CA ALA A 158 9.20 -1.40 4.48
C ALA A 158 8.36 -2.23 5.46
N LEU A 159 8.27 -3.55 5.26
CA LEU A 159 7.57 -4.46 6.16
C LEU A 159 8.24 -4.51 7.53
N ASP A 160 9.56 -4.67 7.58
CA ASP A 160 10.33 -4.71 8.83
C ASP A 160 10.14 -3.42 9.63
N LEU A 161 10.17 -2.27 8.95
CA LEU A 161 9.86 -1.00 9.59
C LEU A 161 8.45 -0.94 10.16
N LEU A 162 7.43 -1.33 9.39
CA LEU A 162 6.02 -1.25 9.84
C LEU A 162 5.72 -2.21 11.00
N LEU A 163 6.51 -3.27 11.16
CA LEU A 163 6.43 -4.24 12.26
C LEU A 163 7.30 -3.84 13.47
N CYS A 164 8.16 -2.82 13.33
CA CYS A 164 9.09 -2.44 14.37
C CYS A 164 8.41 -1.61 15.47
N ASP A 165 8.52 -2.06 16.72
CA ASP A 165 8.00 -1.38 17.91
C ASP A 165 9.08 -0.60 18.68
N ASP A 166 10.37 -0.76 18.33
CA ASP A 166 11.47 0.01 18.90
C ASP A 166 11.75 1.28 18.07
N PHE A 167 11.78 2.44 18.74
CA PHE A 167 11.93 3.71 18.04
C PHE A 167 13.34 3.92 17.46
N ALA A 168 14.38 3.40 18.11
CA ALA A 168 15.76 3.55 17.61
C ALA A 168 15.96 2.71 16.34
N GLU A 169 15.50 1.47 16.35
CA GLU A 169 15.50 0.60 15.18
C GLU A 169 14.60 1.15 14.06
N ALA A 170 13.40 1.60 14.37
CA ALA A 170 12.51 2.25 13.41
C ALA A 170 13.16 3.48 12.76
N THR A 171 13.97 4.25 13.52
CA THR A 171 14.70 5.39 12.98
C THR A 171 15.79 4.94 12.00
N HIS A 172 16.51 3.86 12.31
CA HIS A 172 17.51 3.28 11.39
C HIS A 172 16.84 2.84 10.08
N LEU A 173 15.79 2.03 10.16
CA LEU A 173 15.05 1.54 8.98
C LEU A 173 14.43 2.68 8.17
N SER A 174 13.91 3.72 8.83
CA SER A 174 13.36 4.91 8.16
C SER A 174 14.42 5.69 7.37
N ASN A 175 15.65 5.79 7.89
CA ASN A 175 16.76 6.43 7.19
C ASN A 175 17.21 5.59 5.96
N GLU A 176 17.20 4.27 6.08
CA GLU A 176 17.45 3.40 4.93
C GLU A 176 16.36 3.57 3.84
N LEU A 177 15.10 3.65 4.23
CA LEU A 177 14.00 3.92 3.29
C LEU A 177 14.13 5.30 2.63
N GLU A 178 14.58 6.32 3.35
CA GLU A 178 14.86 7.64 2.76
C GLU A 178 15.95 7.58 1.70
N ASN A 179 17.01 6.79 1.93
CA ASN A 179 18.07 6.57 0.95
C ASN A 179 17.51 5.88 -0.31
N VAL A 180 16.70 4.83 -0.14
CA VAL A 180 16.04 4.12 -1.25
C VAL A 180 15.12 5.07 -2.03
N ASN A 181 14.32 5.87 -1.35
CA ASN A 181 13.43 6.85 -1.98
C ASN A 181 14.22 7.95 -2.72
N THR A 182 15.35 8.37 -2.19
CA THR A 182 16.24 9.33 -2.85
C THR A 182 16.82 8.74 -4.13
N GLN A 183 17.31 7.50 -4.11
CA GLN A 183 17.78 6.79 -5.30
C GLN A 183 16.68 6.67 -6.37
N ARG A 184 15.47 6.27 -5.98
CA ARG A 184 14.33 6.23 -6.89
C ARG A 184 14.08 7.58 -7.56
N ARG A 185 14.07 8.68 -6.78
CA ARG A 185 13.86 10.04 -7.32
C ARG A 185 14.96 10.47 -8.28
N THR A 186 16.20 10.07 -8.05
CA THR A 186 17.33 10.34 -8.96
C THR A 186 17.11 9.61 -10.28
N ILE A 187 16.78 8.32 -10.25
CA ILE A 187 16.48 7.52 -11.45
C ILE A 187 15.30 8.12 -12.22
N GLU A 188 14.22 8.50 -11.52
CA GLU A 188 13.06 9.15 -12.17
C GLU A 188 13.45 10.47 -12.86
N ALA A 189 14.27 11.30 -12.24
CA ALA A 189 14.71 12.55 -12.82
C ALA A 189 15.56 12.35 -14.08
N GLU A 190 16.51 11.42 -14.04
CA GLU A 190 17.34 11.04 -15.19
C GLU A 190 16.49 10.48 -16.35
N LEU A 191 15.53 9.59 -16.04
CA LEU A 191 14.61 9.05 -17.04
C LEU A 191 13.71 10.13 -17.65
N ALA A 192 13.21 11.05 -16.83
CA ALA A 192 12.37 12.16 -17.31
C ALA A 192 13.13 13.09 -18.27
N GLU A 193 14.42 13.33 -18.02
CA GLU A 193 15.28 14.11 -18.91
C GLU A 193 15.46 13.42 -20.26
N VAL A 194 15.84 12.13 -20.25
CA VAL A 194 16.01 11.34 -21.48
C VAL A 194 14.70 11.22 -22.25
N ALA A 195 13.57 11.01 -21.56
CA ALA A 195 12.25 10.94 -22.18
C ALA A 195 11.86 12.28 -22.82
N SER A 196 12.15 13.39 -22.16
CA SER A 196 11.88 14.74 -22.68
C SER A 196 12.68 15.04 -23.94
N GLU A 197 13.98 14.73 -23.94
CA GLU A 197 14.83 14.89 -25.13
C GLU A 197 14.37 14.01 -26.31
N GLN A 198 13.93 12.77 -26.04
CA GLN A 198 13.35 11.93 -27.09
C GLN A 198 12.06 12.53 -27.63
N ALA A 199 11.18 13.00 -26.73
CA ALA A 199 9.93 13.62 -27.10
C ALA A 199 10.14 14.83 -28.00
N GLU A 200 11.05 15.72 -27.66
CA GLU A 200 11.39 16.91 -28.47
C GLU A 200 11.89 16.53 -29.86
N ARG A 201 12.73 15.49 -29.98
CA ARG A 201 13.26 15.03 -31.28
C ARG A 201 12.19 14.48 -32.21
N ILE A 202 11.19 13.77 -31.66
CA ILE A 202 10.16 13.10 -32.48
C ILE A 202 8.89 13.90 -32.63
N PHE A 203 8.74 15.02 -31.90
CA PHE A 203 7.54 15.84 -31.93
C PHE A 203 7.43 16.57 -33.28
N LYS A 204 6.30 16.37 -33.98
CA LYS A 204 5.96 17.01 -35.27
C LYS A 204 4.54 17.59 -35.27
N GLY A 205 4.04 17.97 -34.06
CA GLY A 205 2.69 18.50 -33.89
C GLY A 205 1.60 17.43 -33.65
N GLN A 206 1.96 16.18 -33.38
CA GLN A 206 1.01 15.14 -33.05
C GLN A 206 0.35 15.36 -31.68
N ARG A 207 -0.88 14.84 -31.47
CA ARG A 207 -1.66 15.02 -30.26
C ARG A 207 -1.16 14.15 -29.07
N ALA A 208 -0.43 13.10 -29.36
CA ALA A 208 0.14 12.21 -28.36
C ALA A 208 1.52 11.74 -28.79
N LEU A 209 2.38 11.52 -27.82
CA LEU A 209 3.73 10.98 -27.98
C LEU A 209 3.88 9.72 -27.13
N VAL A 210 4.55 8.73 -27.67
CA VAL A 210 5.02 7.57 -26.92
C VAL A 210 6.54 7.54 -27.06
N VAL A 211 7.22 7.54 -25.93
CA VAL A 211 8.66 7.36 -25.81
C VAL A 211 8.95 6.07 -25.08
N ALA A 212 10.02 5.40 -25.44
CA ALA A 212 10.44 4.14 -24.83
C ALA A 212 11.96 4.06 -24.79
N GLY A 213 12.51 3.37 -23.82
CA GLY A 213 13.94 3.14 -23.69
C GLY A 213 14.22 1.79 -23.05
N GLU A 214 15.32 1.17 -23.44
CA GLU A 214 15.80 -0.07 -22.84
C GLU A 214 16.29 0.21 -21.42
N GLY A 215 15.93 -0.65 -20.46
CA GLY A 215 16.30 -0.50 -19.06
C GLY A 215 15.54 0.59 -18.31
N TRP A 216 14.50 1.16 -18.88
CA TRP A 216 13.62 2.06 -18.15
C TRP A 216 12.86 1.31 -17.06
N HIS A 217 12.92 1.84 -15.86
CA HIS A 217 12.30 1.26 -14.68
C HIS A 217 10.78 1.51 -14.71
N GLU A 218 10.01 0.51 -14.33
CA GLU A 218 8.56 0.67 -14.09
C GLU A 218 8.35 1.59 -12.89
N GLY A 219 7.77 2.76 -13.11
CA GLY A 219 7.66 3.91 -12.22
C GLY A 219 7.08 3.72 -10.83
#